data_fd07a57f93f735882b09f3b41d6d822c
#
_entry.id   fd07a57f93f735882b09f3b41d6d822c
#
_cell.length_a   1.000
_cell.length_b   1.000
_cell.length_c   1.000
_cell.angle_alpha   90.00
_cell.angle_beta   90.00
_cell.angle_gamma   90.00
#
_symmetry.space_group_name_H-M   'P 1'
#
loop_
_entity.id
_entity.type
_entity.pdbx_description
1 polymer ?
#
loop_
_entity_poly.entity_id
_entity_poly.type
_entity_poly.pdbx_seq_one_letter_code
_entity_poly.pdbx_strand_id
1 'polypeptide(L)'
;MVSALAGRRVVVAKLGFDAHWRGVIVVANALRNAGMEVIYLGHATPAQVAATAIQEDADLIGLSSLSGNHLDEAAAVLRELGARDGLDIPVIIGGTIPAEDARTLTGAGLSAVFPTGSSLAQIREQIAGILDASDQAVPR
;
A
#
# COMPACT_ATOMS: atom_id res chain seq x y z
N MET A 1 4.68 16.11 -19.27
CA MET A 1 5.50 15.07 -18.64
C MET A 1 4.61 13.98 -18.09
N VAL A 2 4.87 12.74 -18.47
CA VAL A 2 4.06 11.61 -17.99
C VAL A 2 4.49 11.29 -16.56
N SER A 3 3.51 11.22 -15.67
CA SER A 3 3.77 10.84 -14.29
C SER A 3 4.12 9.35 -14.21
N ALA A 4 5.06 8.98 -13.35
CA ALA A 4 5.38 7.58 -13.07
C ALA A 4 4.16 6.82 -12.51
N LEU A 5 3.17 7.53 -11.99
CA LEU A 5 1.94 6.94 -11.43
C LEU A 5 0.89 6.66 -12.50
N ALA A 6 0.93 7.37 -13.63
CA ALA A 6 -0.11 7.27 -14.65
C ALA A 6 -0.20 5.85 -15.21
N GLY A 7 -1.41 5.31 -15.24
CA GLY A 7 -1.67 3.97 -15.77
C GLY A 7 -1.34 2.83 -14.81
N ARG A 8 -0.76 3.10 -13.66
CA ARG A 8 -0.45 2.08 -12.66
C ARG A 8 -1.70 1.74 -11.85
N ARG A 9 -1.78 0.51 -11.41
CA ARG A 9 -2.92 0.01 -10.65
C ARG A 9 -2.54 -0.19 -9.19
N VAL A 10 -3.35 0.36 -8.28
CA VAL A 10 -3.15 0.21 -6.84
C VAL A 10 -4.40 -0.35 -6.19
N VAL A 11 -4.21 -1.35 -5.33
CA VAL A 11 -5.27 -1.86 -4.47
C VAL A 11 -5.14 -1.15 -3.12
N VAL A 12 -6.20 -0.49 -2.68
CA VAL A 12 -6.22 0.25 -1.42
C VAL A 12 -7.24 -0.40 -0.49
N ALA A 13 -6.83 -0.71 0.72
CA ALA A 13 -7.69 -1.39 1.68
C ALA A 13 -7.47 -0.86 3.10
N LYS A 14 -8.53 -0.96 3.90
CA LYS A 14 -8.48 -0.72 5.34
C LYS A 14 -8.41 -2.06 6.05
N LEU A 15 -7.50 -2.18 6.98
CA LEU A 15 -7.35 -3.39 7.79
C LEU A 15 -7.93 -3.15 9.18
N GLY A 16 -8.54 -4.18 9.73
CA GLY A 16 -9.08 -4.15 11.06
C GLY A 16 -10.36 -3.32 11.19
N PHE A 17 -10.79 -3.15 12.42
CA PHE A 17 -11.99 -2.36 12.75
C PHE A 17 -11.57 -0.92 12.94
N ASP A 18 -11.80 -0.10 11.93
CA ASP A 18 -11.45 1.30 11.97
C ASP A 18 -12.58 2.12 11.37
N ALA A 19 -13.14 3.01 12.18
CA ALA A 19 -14.19 3.94 11.75
C ALA A 19 -13.60 5.16 11.04
N HIS A 20 -12.29 5.35 11.08
CA HIS A 20 -11.62 6.52 10.51
C HIS A 20 -11.22 6.25 9.07
N TRP A 21 -12.15 6.47 8.15
CA TRP A 21 -11.95 6.18 6.72
C TRP A 21 -11.53 7.40 5.88
N ARG A 22 -11.62 8.60 6.47
CA ARG A 22 -11.38 9.84 5.72
C ARG A 22 -9.97 9.91 5.12
N GLY A 23 -8.96 9.55 5.91
CA GLY A 23 -7.56 9.62 5.45
C GLY A 23 -7.28 8.72 4.25
N VAL A 24 -7.79 7.49 4.28
CA VAL A 24 -7.58 6.55 3.17
C VAL A 24 -8.31 7.01 1.91
N ILE A 25 -9.48 7.61 2.05
CA ILE A 25 -10.24 8.14 0.91
C ILE A 25 -9.47 9.31 0.27
N VAL A 26 -8.92 10.20 1.09
CA VAL A 26 -8.13 11.34 0.57
C VAL A 26 -6.92 10.86 -0.22
N VAL A 27 -6.21 9.87 0.30
CA VAL A 27 -5.05 9.30 -0.40
C VAL A 27 -5.49 8.60 -1.69
N ALA A 28 -6.54 7.79 -1.63
CA ALA A 28 -7.06 7.11 -2.82
C ALA A 28 -7.44 8.10 -3.92
N ASN A 29 -8.10 9.20 -3.55
CA ASN A 29 -8.49 10.24 -4.51
C ASN A 29 -7.26 10.94 -5.08
N ALA A 30 -6.24 11.21 -4.26
CA ALA A 30 -5.01 11.84 -4.72
C ALA A 30 -4.28 10.96 -5.74
N LEU A 31 -4.25 9.65 -5.51
CA LEU A 31 -3.63 8.72 -6.44
C LEU A 31 -4.42 8.62 -7.74
N ARG A 32 -5.74 8.61 -7.65
CA ARG A 32 -6.62 8.62 -8.83
C ARG A 32 -6.41 9.89 -9.65
N ASN A 33 -6.31 11.03 -8.99
CA ASN A 33 -6.06 12.30 -9.66
C ASN A 33 -4.68 12.36 -10.32
N ALA A 34 -3.72 11.58 -9.81
CA ALA A 34 -2.39 11.46 -10.41
C ALA A 34 -2.36 10.48 -11.59
N GLY A 35 -3.49 9.88 -11.95
CA GLY A 35 -3.60 8.99 -13.09
C GLY A 35 -3.54 7.51 -12.76
N MET A 36 -3.50 7.14 -11.50
CA MET A 36 -3.51 5.74 -11.10
C MET A 36 -4.92 5.15 -11.21
N GLU A 37 -4.97 3.87 -11.53
CA GLU A 37 -6.19 3.09 -11.45
C GLU A 37 -6.30 2.56 -10.03
N VAL A 38 -7.28 3.05 -9.28
CA VAL A 38 -7.44 2.73 -7.86
C VAL A 38 -8.56 1.74 -7.67
N ILE A 39 -8.24 0.60 -7.07
CA ILE A 39 -9.23 -0.40 -6.66
C ILE A 39 -9.36 -0.28 -5.14
N TYR A 40 -10.45 0.32 -4.70
CA TYR A 40 -10.69 0.54 -3.27
C TYR A 40 -11.57 -0.57 -2.72
N LEU A 41 -11.02 -1.36 -1.79
CA LEU A 41 -11.73 -2.49 -1.19
C LEU A 41 -12.53 -2.13 0.06
N GLY A 42 -12.24 -0.95 0.66
CA GLY A 42 -12.78 -0.65 1.97
C GLY A 42 -12.17 -1.57 3.02
N HIS A 43 -12.99 -2.05 3.95
CA HIS A 43 -12.54 -3.03 4.94
C HIS A 43 -12.29 -4.37 4.25
N ALA A 44 -11.10 -4.92 4.44
CA ALA A 44 -10.73 -6.18 3.81
C ALA A 44 -9.84 -6.98 4.74
N THR A 45 -9.89 -8.30 4.59
CA THR A 45 -8.95 -9.20 5.27
C THR A 45 -7.64 -9.24 4.51
N PRO A 46 -6.53 -9.63 5.16
CA PRO A 46 -5.26 -9.82 4.45
C PRO A 46 -5.37 -10.76 3.24
N ALA A 47 -6.15 -11.83 3.36
CA ALA A 47 -6.35 -12.77 2.26
C ALA A 47 -7.08 -12.11 1.08
N GLN A 48 -8.10 -11.30 1.36
CA GLN A 48 -8.84 -10.56 0.32
C GLN A 48 -7.95 -9.56 -0.40
N VAL A 49 -7.10 -8.85 0.35
CA VAL A 49 -6.17 -7.89 -0.23
C VAL A 49 -5.21 -8.59 -1.18
N ALA A 50 -4.58 -9.67 -0.72
CA ALA A 50 -3.62 -10.42 -1.53
C ALA A 50 -4.27 -11.02 -2.77
N ALA A 51 -5.43 -11.64 -2.61
CA ALA A 51 -6.14 -12.27 -3.73
C ALA A 51 -6.53 -11.24 -4.78
N THR A 52 -7.03 -10.07 -4.35
CA THR A 52 -7.42 -9.01 -5.27
C THR A 52 -6.22 -8.45 -6.01
N ALA A 53 -5.11 -8.20 -5.30
CA ALA A 53 -3.89 -7.67 -5.92
C ALA A 53 -3.36 -8.60 -7.01
N ILE A 54 -3.38 -9.90 -6.77
CA ILE A 54 -2.94 -10.90 -7.76
C ILE A 54 -3.92 -10.93 -8.93
N GLN A 55 -5.21 -11.01 -8.65
CA GLN A 55 -6.26 -11.09 -9.67
C GLN A 55 -6.24 -9.88 -10.59
N GLU A 56 -6.03 -8.70 -10.04
CA GLU A 56 -6.06 -7.43 -10.78
C GLU A 56 -4.70 -7.02 -11.32
N ASP A 57 -3.69 -7.83 -11.10
CA ASP A 57 -2.31 -7.55 -11.53
C ASP A 57 -1.86 -6.16 -11.03
N ALA A 58 -2.01 -5.94 -9.75
CA ALA A 58 -1.72 -4.64 -9.15
C ALA A 58 -0.22 -4.35 -9.14
N ASP A 59 0.10 -3.08 -9.33
CA ASP A 59 1.49 -2.58 -9.26
C ASP A 59 1.88 -2.20 -7.84
N LEU A 60 0.87 -2.00 -6.98
CA LEU A 60 1.08 -1.50 -5.62
C LEU A 60 -0.10 -1.89 -4.74
N ILE A 61 0.17 -2.15 -3.47
CA ILE A 61 -0.86 -2.32 -2.45
C ILE A 61 -0.69 -1.23 -1.41
N GLY A 62 -1.75 -0.48 -1.15
CA GLY A 62 -1.80 0.53 -0.11
C GLY A 62 -2.72 0.11 1.01
N LEU A 63 -2.20 0.03 2.22
CA LEU A 63 -2.94 -0.38 3.40
C LEU A 63 -3.13 0.80 4.33
N SER A 64 -4.27 0.85 5.01
CA SER A 64 -4.54 1.79 6.08
C SER A 64 -4.83 1.01 7.35
N SER A 65 -4.16 1.36 8.43
CA SER A 65 -4.39 0.72 9.72
C SER A 65 -4.31 1.76 10.82
N LEU A 66 -5.42 1.96 11.53
CA LEU A 66 -5.50 2.88 12.67
C LEU A 66 -5.89 2.15 13.94
N SER A 67 -5.99 0.82 13.88
CA SER A 67 -6.44 -0.01 15.01
C SER A 67 -5.35 -0.29 16.04
N GLY A 68 -4.08 0.03 15.73
CA GLY A 68 -2.96 -0.33 16.57
C GLY A 68 -2.40 -1.72 16.28
N ASN A 69 -3.05 -2.48 15.41
CA ASN A 69 -2.68 -3.88 15.09
C ASN A 69 -1.89 -3.98 13.80
N HIS A 70 -1.26 -2.90 13.39
CA HIS A 70 -0.61 -2.77 12.08
C HIS A 70 0.53 -3.77 11.87
N LEU A 71 1.27 -4.15 12.93
CA LEU A 71 2.36 -5.11 12.78
C LEU A 71 1.83 -6.49 12.36
N ASP A 72 0.82 -6.97 13.06
CA ASP A 72 0.22 -8.28 12.77
C ASP A 72 -0.53 -8.27 11.44
N GLU A 73 -1.24 -7.20 11.16
CA GLU A 73 -2.02 -7.06 9.93
C GLU A 73 -1.12 -7.01 8.71
N ALA A 74 -0.04 -6.24 8.76
CA ALA A 74 0.92 -6.15 7.66
C ALA A 74 1.63 -7.50 7.45
N ALA A 75 2.04 -8.15 8.52
CA ALA A 75 2.67 -9.47 8.43
C ALA A 75 1.72 -10.48 7.78
N ALA A 76 0.43 -10.41 8.09
CA ALA A 76 -0.56 -11.29 7.51
C ALA A 76 -0.72 -11.04 6.00
N VAL A 77 -0.70 -9.78 5.55
CA VAL A 77 -0.75 -9.45 4.12
C VAL A 77 0.47 -10.01 3.39
N LEU A 78 1.66 -9.81 3.94
CA LEU A 78 2.89 -10.34 3.33
C LEU A 78 2.85 -11.87 3.24
N ARG A 79 2.37 -12.52 4.27
CA ARG A 79 2.23 -13.98 4.30
C ARG A 79 1.27 -14.48 3.23
N GLU A 80 0.14 -13.80 3.08
CA GLU A 80 -0.86 -14.15 2.05
C GLU A 80 -0.32 -13.91 0.63
N LEU A 81 0.46 -12.85 0.44
CA LEU A 81 1.12 -12.59 -0.84
C LEU A 81 2.17 -13.67 -1.14
N GLY A 82 2.97 -14.06 -0.14
CA GLY A 82 3.97 -15.11 -0.30
C GLY A 82 3.35 -16.44 -0.70
N ALA A 83 2.18 -16.77 -0.14
CA ALA A 83 1.47 -17.99 -0.48
C ALA A 83 0.96 -18.01 -1.93
N ARG A 84 0.91 -16.84 -2.58
CA ARG A 84 0.41 -16.66 -3.96
C ARG A 84 1.49 -16.21 -4.92
N ASP A 85 2.77 -16.30 -4.53
CA ASP A 85 3.91 -15.83 -5.32
C ASP A 85 3.81 -14.34 -5.67
N GLY A 86 3.25 -13.53 -4.77
CA GLY A 86 2.99 -12.11 -5.01
C GLY A 86 3.90 -11.17 -4.22
N LEU A 87 5.00 -11.63 -3.66
CA LEU A 87 5.90 -10.78 -2.85
C LEU A 87 6.65 -9.74 -3.67
N ASP A 88 6.59 -9.82 -4.98
CA ASP A 88 7.14 -8.79 -5.86
C ASP A 88 6.27 -7.53 -5.92
N ILE A 89 5.02 -7.60 -5.46
CA ILE A 89 4.15 -6.43 -5.42
C ILE A 89 4.52 -5.58 -4.20
N PRO A 90 4.96 -4.32 -4.40
CA PRO A 90 5.28 -3.45 -3.26
C PRO A 90 4.05 -3.18 -2.40
N VAL A 91 4.26 -3.12 -1.09
CA VAL A 91 3.20 -2.84 -0.11
C VAL A 91 3.60 -1.63 0.69
N ILE A 92 2.70 -0.65 0.77
CA ILE A 92 2.85 0.51 1.63
C ILE A 92 1.74 0.52 2.66
N ILE A 93 1.99 1.17 3.79
CA ILE A 93 1.00 1.27 4.86
C ILE A 93 1.01 2.68 5.43
N GLY A 94 -0.18 3.20 5.72
CA GLY A 94 -0.37 4.48 6.38
C GLY A 94 -1.21 4.34 7.62
N GLY A 95 -1.06 5.28 8.55
CA GLY A 95 -1.83 5.32 9.78
C GLY A 95 -1.04 5.88 10.94
N THR A 96 -1.59 5.71 12.15
CA THR A 96 -0.91 6.14 13.37
C THR A 96 0.10 5.05 13.75
N ILE A 97 1.30 5.17 13.20
CA ILE A 97 2.35 4.15 13.33
C ILE A 97 3.56 4.80 14.00
N PRO A 98 3.94 4.32 15.20
CA PRO A 98 5.16 4.82 15.86
C PRO A 98 6.41 4.55 15.03
N ALA A 99 7.43 5.40 15.19
CA ALA A 99 8.67 5.27 14.41
C ALA A 99 9.34 3.91 14.60
N GLU A 100 9.28 3.36 15.80
CA GLU A 100 9.84 2.03 16.09
C GLU A 100 9.13 0.94 15.26
N ASP A 101 7.79 1.00 15.20
CA ASP A 101 7.00 0.05 14.43
C ASP A 101 7.23 0.24 12.92
N ALA A 102 7.43 1.48 12.48
CA ALA A 102 7.76 1.77 11.08
C ALA A 102 9.05 1.07 10.67
N ARG A 103 10.07 1.09 11.53
CA ARG A 103 11.32 0.39 11.26
C ARG A 103 11.11 -1.12 11.20
N THR A 104 10.30 -1.67 12.10
CA THR A 104 9.97 -3.09 12.12
C THR A 104 9.26 -3.49 10.82
N LEU A 105 8.29 -2.70 10.39
CA LEU A 105 7.53 -2.95 9.17
C LEU A 105 8.42 -2.91 7.93
N THR A 106 9.27 -1.91 7.83
CA THR A 106 10.21 -1.80 6.70
C THR A 106 11.17 -2.99 6.70
N GLY A 107 11.66 -3.40 7.86
CA GLY A 107 12.52 -4.57 7.99
C GLY A 107 11.82 -5.88 7.64
N ALA A 108 10.50 -5.93 7.77
CA ALA A 108 9.71 -7.11 7.43
C ALA A 108 9.37 -7.19 5.93
N GLY A 109 9.60 -6.13 5.17
CA GLY A 109 9.40 -6.15 3.72
C GLY A 109 8.45 -5.10 3.17
N LEU A 110 7.88 -4.22 4.03
CA LEU A 110 7.07 -3.12 3.56
C LEU A 110 7.96 -2.11 2.83
N SER A 111 7.48 -1.61 1.70
CA SER A 111 8.25 -0.68 0.87
C SER A 111 8.28 0.74 1.44
N ALA A 112 7.23 1.13 2.15
CA ALA A 112 7.18 2.43 2.83
C ALA A 112 6.12 2.44 3.91
N VAL A 113 6.31 3.32 4.89
CA VAL A 113 5.37 3.56 5.97
C VAL A 113 5.11 5.06 6.02
N PHE A 114 3.85 5.46 6.02
CA PHE A 114 3.43 6.86 6.04
C PHE A 114 2.70 7.16 7.34
N PRO A 115 3.39 7.75 8.34
CA PRO A 115 2.74 8.14 9.57
C PRO A 115 1.70 9.23 9.34
N THR A 116 0.79 9.40 10.30
CA THR A 116 -0.16 10.49 10.28
C THR A 116 0.57 11.83 10.14
N GLY A 117 0.09 12.68 9.25
CA GLY A 117 0.73 13.96 8.97
C GLY A 117 1.63 13.96 7.73
N SER A 118 1.85 12.82 7.10
CA SER A 118 2.57 12.78 5.82
C SER A 118 1.79 13.56 4.77
N SER A 119 2.49 14.40 4.02
CA SER A 119 1.83 15.19 2.97
C SER A 119 1.51 14.32 1.76
N LEU A 120 0.46 14.69 1.02
CA LEU A 120 0.10 13.98 -0.21
C LEU A 120 1.23 14.03 -1.24
N ALA A 121 1.96 15.15 -1.29
CA ALA A 121 3.09 15.29 -2.20
C ALA A 121 4.20 14.28 -1.87
N GLN A 122 4.53 14.14 -0.58
CA GLN A 122 5.52 13.16 -0.13
C GLN A 122 5.09 11.73 -0.45
N ILE A 123 3.81 11.41 -0.23
CA ILE A 123 3.27 10.09 -0.51
C ILE A 123 3.40 9.78 -2.00
N ARG A 124 2.97 10.70 -2.86
CA ARG A 124 3.06 10.50 -4.32
C ARG A 124 4.50 10.35 -4.78
N GLU A 125 5.40 11.17 -4.26
CA GLU A 125 6.82 11.13 -4.64
C GLU A 125 7.45 9.79 -4.25
N GLN A 126 7.18 9.32 -3.04
CA GLN A 126 7.71 8.03 -2.60
C GLN A 126 7.13 6.87 -3.38
N ILE A 127 5.84 6.91 -3.69
CA ILE A 127 5.21 5.87 -4.50
C ILE A 127 5.85 5.83 -5.89
N ALA A 128 6.08 6.98 -6.49
CA ALA A 128 6.74 7.05 -7.81
C ALA A 128 8.12 6.40 -7.76
N GLY A 129 8.89 6.67 -6.72
CA GLY A 129 10.20 6.04 -6.54
C GLY A 129 10.12 4.53 -6.34
N ILE A 130 9.14 4.06 -5.60
CA ILE A 130 8.91 2.63 -5.37
C ILE A 130 8.58 1.92 -6.68
N LEU A 131 7.70 2.50 -7.48
CA LEU A 131 7.29 1.92 -8.76
C LEU A 131 8.44 1.91 -9.76
N ASP A 132 9.24 2.95 -9.80
CA ASP A 132 10.45 3.01 -10.62
C ASP A 132 11.44 1.91 -10.24
N ALA A 133 11.69 1.74 -8.95
CA ALA A 133 12.61 0.72 -8.46
C ALA A 133 12.08 -0.68 -8.77
N SER A 134 10.77 -0.90 -8.65
CA SER A 134 10.13 -2.16 -8.96
C SER A 134 10.27 -2.50 -10.45
N ASP A 135 10.08 -1.52 -11.34
CA ASP A 135 10.24 -1.72 -12.78
C ASP A 135 11.66 -2.12 -13.14
N GLN A 136 12.65 -1.50 -12.50
CA GLN A 136 14.06 -1.78 -12.75
C GLN A 136 14.49 -3.13 -12.19
N ALA A 137 13.86 -3.59 -11.12
CA ALA A 137 14.20 -4.83 -10.46
C ALA A 137 13.62 -6.06 -11.15
N VAL A 138 12.60 -5.90 -12.00
CA VAL A 138 11.95 -7.02 -12.68
C VAL A 138 12.85 -7.53 -13.81
N PRO A 139 13.25 -8.80 -13.79
CA PRO A 139 14.01 -9.37 -14.90
C PRO A 139 13.21 -9.40 -16.19
N ARG A 140 13.86 -9.10 -17.25
CA ARG A 140 13.24 -9.09 -18.57
C ARG A 140 13.70 -10.27 -19.40
#